data_aa9fa61e96afb8b47d776ea7cf15bb11
#
_entry.id   aa9fa61e96afb8b47d776ea7cf15bb11
#
_cell.length_a   1.000
_cell.length_b   1.000
_cell.length_c   1.000
_cell.angle_alpha   90.00
_cell.angle_beta   90.00
_cell.angle_gamma   90.00
#
_symmetry.space_group_name_H-M   'P 1'
#
loop_
_entity.id
_entity.type
_entity.pdbx_description
1 polymer ?
#
loop_
_entity_poly.entity_id
_entity_poly.type
_entity_poly.pdbx_seq_one_letter_code
_entity_poly.pdbx_strand_id
1 'polypeptide(L)'
;MKRHFCASAFVVDPYTKKILLIKHKKNGRWTQPGGHIEDDETPEEAALREVYEETGLHVRLLGEKFPREEDFIRPLGIQKNRRTMSDGEMHMHVDIIYAAVPNDDSKEQLNKDESDDIAWFSREELEDINCFPDIKITMDYILKNIIK
;
A
#
# COMPACT_ATOMS: atom_id res chain seq x y z
N MET A 1 23.49 7.20 -5.05
CA MET A 1 22.31 6.31 -5.00
C MET A 1 21.07 7.09 -5.46
N LYS A 2 20.40 6.60 -6.48
CA LYS A 2 19.15 7.22 -6.94
C LYS A 2 18.04 7.03 -5.91
N ARG A 3 17.18 8.04 -5.79
CA ARG A 3 16.02 8.02 -4.91
C ARG A 3 14.75 8.06 -5.74
N HIS A 4 13.76 7.25 -5.34
CA HIS A 4 12.45 7.23 -5.95
C HIS A 4 11.41 7.45 -4.88
N PHE A 5 10.48 8.35 -5.13
CA PHE A 5 9.35 8.60 -4.24
C PHE A 5 8.18 7.72 -4.67
N CYS A 6 7.68 6.96 -3.71
CA CYS A 6 6.58 6.03 -3.92
C CYS A 6 5.43 6.35 -2.96
N ALA A 7 4.25 5.90 -3.29
CA ALA A 7 3.10 5.94 -2.39
C ALA A 7 2.41 4.59 -2.41
N SER A 8 1.98 4.14 -1.25
CA SER A 8 1.29 2.87 -1.11
C SER A 8 0.16 2.97 -0.10
N ALA A 9 -0.73 1.99 -0.11
CA ALA A 9 -1.84 1.98 0.83
C ALA A 9 -2.12 0.57 1.33
N PHE A 10 -2.32 0.48 2.66
CA PHE A 10 -2.86 -0.71 3.30
C PHE A 10 -4.38 -0.59 3.28
N VAL A 11 -5.00 -1.33 2.37
CA VAL A 11 -6.46 -1.33 2.24
C VAL A 11 -7.03 -2.32 3.23
N VAL A 12 -7.86 -1.82 4.15
CA VAL A 12 -8.42 -2.62 5.24
C VAL A 12 -9.92 -2.73 5.07
N ASP A 13 -10.44 -3.94 5.21
CA ASP A 13 -11.89 -4.16 5.32
C ASP A 13 -12.25 -3.88 6.79
N PRO A 14 -13.05 -2.82 7.06
CA PRO A 14 -13.36 -2.45 8.44
C PRO A 14 -14.23 -3.48 9.19
N TYR A 15 -14.88 -4.37 8.46
CA TYR A 15 -15.74 -5.39 9.06
C TYR A 15 -14.96 -6.65 9.42
N THR A 16 -14.16 -7.17 8.50
CA THR A 16 -13.40 -8.40 8.71
C THR A 16 -12.04 -8.17 9.34
N LYS A 17 -11.56 -6.92 9.33
CA LYS A 17 -10.21 -6.54 9.80
C LYS A 17 -9.10 -7.20 9.01
N LYS A 18 -9.36 -7.52 7.75
CA LYS A 18 -8.36 -8.09 6.84
C LYS A 18 -7.76 -6.99 5.96
N ILE A 19 -6.52 -7.19 5.53
CA ILE A 19 -5.85 -6.29 4.60
C ILE A 19 -5.72 -6.94 3.23
N LEU A 20 -5.73 -6.11 2.19
CA LEU A 20 -5.60 -6.56 0.81
C LEU A 20 -4.14 -6.51 0.39
N LEU A 21 -3.61 -7.63 -0.03
CA LEU A 21 -2.24 -7.71 -0.55
C LEU A 21 -2.24 -8.29 -1.95
N ILE A 22 -1.19 -7.96 -2.69
CA ILE A 22 -0.93 -8.51 -4.01
C ILE A 22 0.36 -9.31 -3.97
N LYS A 23 0.43 -10.36 -4.77
CA LYS A 23 1.60 -11.23 -4.86
C LYS A 23 2.41 -10.86 -6.10
N HIS A 24 3.65 -10.47 -5.89
CA HIS A 24 4.54 -10.09 -7.00
C HIS A 24 5.00 -11.27 -7.82
N LYS A 25 4.98 -11.13 -9.14
CA LYS A 25 5.42 -12.18 -10.07
C LYS A 25 6.87 -12.57 -9.88
N LYS A 26 7.74 -11.60 -9.61
CA LYS A 26 9.19 -11.81 -9.60
C LYS A 26 9.68 -12.63 -8.41
N ASN A 27 9.13 -12.38 -7.23
CA ASN A 27 9.67 -12.98 -5.99
C ASN A 27 8.65 -13.73 -5.16
N GLY A 28 7.39 -13.77 -5.58
CA GLY A 28 6.33 -14.46 -4.86
C GLY A 28 5.97 -13.83 -3.51
N ARG A 29 6.40 -12.60 -3.25
CA ARG A 29 6.09 -11.92 -2.00
C ARG A 29 4.78 -11.18 -2.09
N TRP A 30 4.05 -11.22 -0.99
CA TRP A 30 2.83 -10.46 -0.81
C TRP A 30 3.17 -9.09 -0.23
N THR A 31 2.60 -8.04 -0.82
CA THR A 31 2.85 -6.66 -0.39
C THR A 31 1.61 -5.81 -0.62
N GLN A 32 1.56 -4.67 0.05
CA GLN A 32 0.52 -3.70 -0.19
C GLN A 32 0.66 -3.10 -1.59
N PRO A 33 -0.45 -2.70 -2.23
CA PRO A 33 -0.40 -2.02 -3.52
C PRO A 33 0.24 -0.65 -3.39
N GLY A 34 1.00 -0.27 -4.40
CA GLY A 34 1.68 1.02 -4.45
C GLY A 34 2.70 1.06 -5.57
N GLY A 35 3.29 2.22 -5.78
CA GLY A 35 4.30 2.43 -6.81
C GLY A 35 4.82 3.85 -6.85
N HIS A 36 5.54 4.18 -7.90
CA HIS A 36 6.18 5.48 -8.06
C HIS A 36 5.16 6.63 -8.16
N ILE A 37 5.48 7.74 -7.51
CA ILE A 37 4.74 9.00 -7.68
C ILE A 37 5.22 9.65 -8.98
N GLU A 38 4.29 9.95 -9.87
CA GLU A 38 4.62 10.61 -11.15
C GLU A 38 4.81 12.11 -10.94
N ASP A 39 5.47 12.76 -11.90
CA ASP A 39 5.90 14.16 -11.75
C ASP A 39 4.76 15.14 -11.47
N ASP A 40 3.58 14.87 -11.99
CA ASP A 40 2.41 15.74 -11.83
C ASP A 40 1.42 15.26 -10.78
N GLU A 41 1.80 14.25 -9.99
CA GLU A 41 0.93 13.67 -8.96
C GLU A 41 1.33 14.09 -7.56
N THR A 42 0.31 14.24 -6.70
CA THR A 42 0.53 14.27 -5.25
C THR A 42 0.66 12.83 -4.73
N PRO A 43 1.22 12.65 -3.52
CA PRO A 43 1.27 11.31 -2.92
C PRO A 43 -0.10 10.65 -2.78
N GLU A 44 -1.14 11.42 -2.43
CA GLU A 44 -2.50 10.88 -2.30
C GLU A 44 -3.03 10.40 -3.65
N GLU A 45 -2.83 11.19 -4.69
CA GLU A 45 -3.25 10.81 -6.05
C GLU A 45 -2.53 9.54 -6.53
N ALA A 46 -1.23 9.45 -6.26
CA ALA A 46 -0.44 8.29 -6.64
C ALA A 46 -0.92 7.03 -5.91
N ALA A 47 -1.18 7.13 -4.60
CA ALA A 47 -1.67 5.99 -3.83
C ALA A 47 -3.01 5.49 -4.36
N LEU A 48 -3.95 6.41 -4.62
CA LEU A 48 -5.25 6.04 -5.15
C LEU A 48 -5.15 5.40 -6.54
N ARG A 49 -4.32 5.95 -7.40
CA ARG A 49 -4.10 5.42 -8.75
C ARG A 49 -3.50 4.02 -8.71
N GLU A 50 -2.44 3.83 -7.91
CA GLU A 50 -1.76 2.54 -7.81
C GLU A 50 -2.68 1.46 -7.23
N VAL A 51 -3.47 1.79 -6.22
CA VAL A 51 -4.45 0.85 -5.67
C VAL A 51 -5.44 0.44 -6.76
N TYR A 52 -5.96 1.40 -7.52
CA TYR A 52 -6.91 1.09 -8.58
C TYR A 52 -6.27 0.25 -9.69
N GLU A 53 -5.09 0.62 -10.14
CA GLU A 53 -4.40 -0.11 -11.21
C GLU A 53 -4.11 -1.56 -10.82
N GLU A 54 -3.69 -1.78 -9.58
CA GLU A 54 -3.26 -3.10 -9.12
C GLU A 54 -4.39 -3.97 -8.57
N THR A 55 -5.45 -3.36 -8.03
CA THR A 55 -6.51 -4.11 -7.35
C THR A 55 -7.91 -3.92 -7.92
N GLY A 56 -8.10 -2.91 -8.75
CA GLY A 56 -9.43 -2.54 -9.25
C GLY A 56 -10.31 -1.81 -8.24
N LEU A 57 -9.81 -1.56 -7.04
CA LEU A 57 -10.60 -0.92 -5.99
C LEU A 57 -10.48 0.60 -6.02
N HIS A 58 -11.61 1.27 -5.87
CA HIS A 58 -11.66 2.66 -5.46
C HIS A 58 -11.72 2.70 -3.94
N VAL A 59 -10.80 3.43 -3.34
CA VAL A 59 -10.64 3.47 -1.89
C VAL A 59 -10.67 4.90 -1.39
N ARG A 60 -10.88 5.04 -0.09
CA ARG A 60 -10.78 6.32 0.63
C ARG A 60 -9.62 6.23 1.61
N LEU A 61 -8.69 7.18 1.51
CA LEU A 61 -7.55 7.24 2.42
C LEU A 61 -8.02 7.70 3.82
N LEU A 62 -7.45 7.08 4.84
CA LEU A 62 -7.73 7.40 6.23
C LEU A 62 -6.58 8.21 6.82
N GLY A 63 -6.91 9.16 7.66
CA GLY A 63 -5.91 9.97 8.36
C GLY A 63 -6.42 11.35 8.67
N GLU A 64 -5.72 12.03 9.55
CA GLU A 64 -6.02 13.41 9.92
C GLU A 64 -5.40 14.36 8.92
N LYS A 65 -6.10 15.44 8.61
CA LYS A 65 -5.55 16.56 7.88
C LYS A 65 -4.97 17.58 8.85
N PHE A 66 -3.95 18.31 8.41
CA PHE A 66 -3.57 19.55 9.06
C PHE A 66 -4.76 20.52 9.02
N PRO A 67 -4.75 21.58 9.85
CA PRO A 67 -5.94 22.45 9.99
C PRO A 67 -6.37 23.23 8.76
N ARG A 68 -5.57 23.26 7.69
CA ARG A 68 -5.96 23.94 6.45
C ARG A 68 -6.68 22.97 5.51
N GLU A 69 -7.67 23.46 4.80
CA GLU A 69 -8.48 22.65 3.89
C GLU A 69 -7.66 22.04 2.75
N GLU A 70 -6.62 22.74 2.30
CA GLU A 70 -5.78 22.31 1.20
C GLU A 70 -4.68 21.32 1.60
N ASP A 71 -4.54 21.05 2.88
CA ASP A 71 -3.49 20.17 3.38
C ASP A 71 -3.77 18.71 3.06
N PHE A 72 -2.70 17.94 2.92
CA PHE A 72 -2.80 16.50 2.69
C PHE A 72 -3.19 15.76 3.97
N ILE A 73 -3.77 14.59 3.78
CA ILE A 73 -3.97 13.62 4.86
C ILE A 73 -2.59 13.19 5.36
N ARG A 74 -2.43 13.08 6.67
CA ARG A 74 -1.20 12.52 7.25
C ARG A 74 -1.09 11.05 6.86
N PRO A 75 0.03 10.63 6.26
CA PRO A 75 0.25 9.21 6.02
C PRO A 75 0.47 8.47 7.35
N LEU A 76 0.38 7.15 7.32
CA LEU A 76 0.77 6.32 8.45
C LEU A 76 2.24 6.55 8.81
N GLY A 77 3.06 6.69 7.78
CA GLY A 77 4.47 6.90 7.93
C GLY A 77 5.16 7.04 6.58
N ILE A 78 6.46 7.28 6.66
CA ILE A 78 7.31 7.36 5.48
C ILE A 78 8.45 6.38 5.71
N GLN A 79 8.57 5.37 4.86
CA GLN A 79 9.57 4.32 4.97
C GLN A 79 10.67 4.49 3.95
N LYS A 80 11.85 4.08 4.34
CA LYS A 80 13.03 4.06 3.49
C LYS A 80 13.39 2.61 3.20
N ASN A 81 13.38 2.25 1.93
CA ASN A 81 13.73 0.91 1.48
C ASN A 81 14.80 0.96 0.42
N ARG A 82 15.84 0.15 0.58
CA ARG A 82 16.89 0.00 -0.43
C ARG A 82 16.55 -1.20 -1.30
N ARG A 83 16.66 -1.02 -2.61
CA ARG A 83 16.38 -2.09 -3.57
C ARG A 83 17.43 -2.11 -4.66
N THR A 84 17.85 -3.32 -5.05
CA THR A 84 18.66 -3.50 -6.25
C THR A 84 17.71 -3.55 -7.44
N MET A 85 17.90 -2.62 -8.38
CA MET A 85 17.03 -2.49 -9.53
C MET A 85 17.53 -3.35 -10.70
N SER A 86 16.75 -3.37 -11.78
CA SER A 86 17.09 -4.14 -12.98
C SER A 86 18.38 -3.68 -13.66
N ASP A 87 18.82 -2.45 -13.42
CA ASP A 87 20.10 -1.92 -13.89
C ASP A 87 21.30 -2.40 -13.06
N GLY A 88 21.06 -3.19 -12.01
CA GLY A 88 22.10 -3.67 -11.10
C GLY A 88 22.50 -2.67 -10.03
N GLU A 89 21.94 -1.47 -10.05
CA GLU A 89 22.25 -0.41 -9.09
C GLU A 89 21.34 -0.44 -7.87
N MET A 90 21.86 0.00 -6.73
CA MET A 90 21.09 0.14 -5.51
C MET A 90 20.34 1.48 -5.54
N HIS A 91 19.03 1.40 -5.44
CA HIS A 91 18.16 2.59 -5.35
C HIS A 91 17.49 2.66 -3.99
N MET A 92 17.18 3.88 -3.56
CA MET A 92 16.42 4.11 -2.33
C MET A 92 14.99 4.48 -2.69
N HIS A 93 14.03 3.72 -2.17
CA HIS A 93 12.63 4.08 -2.25
C HIS A 93 12.21 4.80 -0.97
N VAL A 94 11.65 5.99 -1.15
CA VAL A 94 11.01 6.73 -0.05
C VAL A 94 9.51 6.52 -0.24
N ASP A 95 8.93 5.66 0.57
CA ASP A 95 7.55 5.21 0.43
C ASP A 95 6.65 5.93 1.42
N ILE A 96 5.69 6.68 0.90
CA ILE A 96 4.67 7.38 1.70
C ILE A 96 3.49 6.43 1.83
N ILE A 97 3.23 5.97 3.05
CA ILE A 97 2.31 4.87 3.31
C ILE A 97 1.02 5.37 3.94
N TYR A 98 -0.11 4.98 3.37
CA TYR A 98 -1.44 5.31 3.85
C TYR A 98 -2.19 4.07 4.31
N ALA A 99 -3.19 4.27 5.18
CA ALA A 99 -4.25 3.31 5.39
C ALA A 99 -5.47 3.76 4.57
N ALA A 100 -6.25 2.80 4.09
CA ALA A 100 -7.43 3.09 3.28
C ALA A 100 -8.53 2.07 3.54
N VAL A 101 -9.76 2.44 3.21
CA VAL A 101 -10.91 1.52 3.21
C VAL A 101 -11.55 1.53 1.84
N PRO A 102 -12.09 0.39 1.38
CA PRO A 102 -12.78 0.35 0.08
C PRO A 102 -14.03 1.23 0.09
N ASN A 103 -14.32 1.84 -1.05
CA ASN A 103 -15.63 2.44 -1.27
C ASN A 103 -16.66 1.33 -1.44
N ASP A 104 -17.92 1.61 -1.06
CA ASP A 104 -18.94 0.59 -0.81
C ASP A 104 -19.19 -0.40 -1.94
N ASP A 105 -19.08 -0.01 -3.20
CA ASP A 105 -19.42 -0.86 -4.33
C ASP A 105 -18.22 -1.38 -5.12
N SER A 106 -17.02 -1.22 -4.58
CA SER A 106 -15.80 -1.67 -5.25
C SER A 106 -15.54 -3.16 -5.01
N LYS A 107 -15.12 -3.85 -6.08
CA LYS A 107 -14.66 -5.24 -6.00
C LYS A 107 -13.27 -5.35 -6.61
N GLU A 108 -12.42 -6.11 -5.94
CA GLU A 108 -11.05 -6.30 -6.39
C GLU A 108 -10.97 -7.07 -7.70
N GLN A 109 -10.02 -6.68 -8.54
CA GLN A 109 -9.69 -7.34 -9.80
C GLN A 109 -8.18 -7.40 -9.94
N LEU A 110 -7.68 -8.58 -10.24
CA LEU A 110 -6.25 -8.80 -10.40
C LEU A 110 -5.74 -8.17 -11.70
N ASN A 111 -4.67 -7.37 -11.59
CA ASN A 111 -3.89 -6.96 -12.75
C ASN A 111 -2.85 -8.05 -13.06
N LYS A 112 -3.18 -8.91 -14.01
CA LYS A 112 -2.37 -10.10 -14.35
C LYS A 112 -1.00 -9.76 -14.95
N ASP A 113 -0.80 -8.54 -15.44
CA ASP A 113 0.48 -8.13 -16.01
C ASP A 113 1.54 -7.90 -14.94
N GLU A 114 1.14 -7.46 -13.74
CA GLU A 114 2.04 -7.08 -12.67
C GLU A 114 2.07 -8.05 -11.51
N SER A 115 0.97 -8.77 -11.27
CA SER A 115 0.80 -9.59 -10.07
C SER A 115 0.25 -10.97 -10.42
N ASP A 116 0.65 -11.97 -9.63
CA ASP A 116 0.17 -13.34 -9.77
C ASP A 116 -1.15 -13.58 -9.04
N ASP A 117 -1.38 -12.84 -7.96
CA ASP A 117 -2.55 -13.10 -7.11
C ASP A 117 -2.89 -11.87 -6.28
N ILE A 118 -4.12 -11.84 -5.78
CA ILE A 118 -4.64 -10.82 -4.91
C ILE A 118 -5.53 -11.49 -3.87
N ALA A 119 -5.36 -11.12 -2.59
CA ALA A 119 -6.15 -11.74 -1.53
C ALA A 119 -6.21 -10.86 -0.28
N TRP A 120 -7.24 -11.10 0.51
CA TRP A 120 -7.44 -10.50 1.82
C TRP A 120 -6.85 -11.40 2.90
N PHE A 121 -6.10 -10.83 3.82
CA PHE A 121 -5.44 -11.58 4.90
C PHE A 121 -5.79 -11.00 6.27
N SER A 122 -6.11 -11.90 7.19
CA SER A 122 -6.17 -11.55 8.62
C SER A 122 -4.75 -11.42 9.16
N ARG A 123 -4.62 -10.86 10.36
CA ARG A 123 -3.31 -10.75 11.01
C ARG A 123 -2.66 -12.12 11.21
N GLU A 124 -3.44 -13.10 11.61
CA GLU A 124 -2.93 -14.47 11.83
C GLU A 124 -2.45 -15.10 10.53
N GLU A 125 -3.17 -14.89 9.45
CA GLU A 125 -2.82 -15.44 8.14
C GLU A 125 -1.49 -14.89 7.61
N LEU A 126 -1.06 -13.73 8.05
CA LEU A 126 0.23 -13.15 7.64
C LEU A 126 1.42 -14.00 8.11
N GLU A 127 1.25 -14.81 9.17
CA GLU A 127 2.32 -15.69 9.64
C GLU A 127 2.62 -16.81 8.65
N ASP A 128 1.67 -17.14 7.77
CA ASP A 128 1.75 -18.28 6.86
C ASP A 128 2.12 -17.89 5.43
N ILE A 129 2.36 -16.61 5.15
CA ILE A 129 2.67 -16.14 3.80
C ILE A 129 4.04 -15.51 3.73
N ASN A 130 4.58 -15.43 2.52
CA ASN A 130 5.86 -14.78 2.26
C ASN A 130 5.66 -13.27 2.13
N CYS A 131 5.90 -12.54 3.21
CA CYS A 131 5.86 -11.08 3.22
C CYS A 131 6.96 -10.54 4.14
N PHE A 132 7.33 -9.27 3.94
CA PHE A 132 8.29 -8.63 4.85
C PHE A 132 7.67 -8.42 6.24
N PRO A 133 8.49 -8.46 7.30
CA PRO A 133 8.01 -8.21 8.66
C PRO A 133 7.31 -6.86 8.85
N ASP A 134 7.68 -5.84 8.07
CA ASP A 134 7.06 -4.51 8.10
C ASP A 134 5.55 -4.57 7.86
N ILE A 135 5.09 -5.52 7.03
CA ILE A 135 3.65 -5.70 6.74
C ILE A 135 2.90 -6.03 8.03
N LYS A 136 3.46 -6.94 8.84
CA LYS A 136 2.86 -7.34 10.12
C LYS A 136 2.84 -6.20 11.12
N ILE A 137 3.97 -5.49 11.21
CA ILE A 137 4.12 -4.35 12.12
C ILE A 137 3.12 -3.25 11.76
N THR A 138 3.00 -2.95 10.47
CA THR A 138 2.07 -1.92 9.99
C THR A 138 0.63 -2.33 10.22
N MET A 139 0.28 -3.58 9.96
CA MET A 139 -1.07 -4.08 10.23
C MET A 139 -1.42 -4.00 11.72
N ASP A 140 -0.48 -4.37 12.59
CA ASP A 140 -0.69 -4.25 14.04
C ASP A 140 -0.98 -2.81 14.44
N TYR A 141 -0.24 -1.86 13.89
CA TYR A 141 -0.46 -0.43 14.14
C TYR A 141 -1.84 0.02 13.67
N ILE A 142 -2.23 -0.39 12.46
CA ILE A 142 -3.53 -0.01 11.89
C ILE A 142 -4.69 -0.54 12.74
N LEU A 143 -4.62 -1.81 13.13
CA LEU A 143 -5.68 -2.44 13.91
C LEU A 143 -5.79 -1.87 15.32
N LYS A 144 -4.68 -1.39 15.86
CA LYS A 144 -4.67 -0.79 17.20
C LYS A 144 -5.12 0.67 17.20
N ASN A 145 -4.73 1.45 16.19
CA ASN A 145 -4.84 2.91 16.23
C ASN A 145 -5.79 3.52 15.21
N ILE A 146 -6.06 2.84 14.11
CA ILE A 146 -6.80 3.43 12.98
C ILE A 146 -8.17 2.77 12.81
N ILE A 147 -8.22 1.46 12.77
CA ILE A 147 -9.46 0.69 12.63
C ILE A 147 -9.77 0.04 13.98
N LYS A 148 -10.80 0.53 14.62
CA LYS A 148 -11.21 0.03 15.96
C LYS A 148 -12.50 -0.74 15.94
#